data_599e4d5ae5beec6a02ab9fa955dc2848
#
_entry.id   599e4d5ae5beec6a02ab9fa955dc2848
#
_cell.length_a   1.000
_cell.length_b   1.000
_cell.length_c   1.000
_cell.angle_alpha   90.00
_cell.angle_beta   90.00
_cell.angle_gamma   90.00
#
_symmetry.space_group_name_H-M   'P 1'
#
loop_
_entity.id
_entity.type
_entity.pdbx_description
1 polymer ?
#
loop_
_entity_poly.entity_id
_entity_poly.type
_entity_poly.pdbx_seq_one_letter_code
_entity_poly.pdbx_strand_id
1 'polypeptide(L)'
;MPSRGAARRRASVKRAVRALALVLFACVLVAFARSRTRGVASARDGKARATVSIETTSSSRRIARDVRRGTETPTTATADADATRDEATVDDGADGATRDDDRRRRGGASDKPTAWARVGADSRRRRAVREAMREAFGAYLSYARGHDELAPMSKTGRDDFGGVGATLVDALDTLHIMGLTREFKEALSCLKGSEGVGFRDLIHGVTDRDVSVFETNIRIIGGLLSTHDLTGDADVLELAESMASRLSAAFHTASGVPRSFVNVKTGRAFGLPWTSGNSILADFGSMHLEWATLTARTGNALYEEHTNHVFDAIYDRARESGAPRGLFPHMFNPDTGRFAGGVVSFGALGDSFYEYLVKCWRSLGALRRADRWREMFDDAMAGMKSHLLHEWKRGTNGEVYAYVSPVGGAPKMEHLACFVPGMLVLGAAEAPTEMADEYLEMAKNIARTCVEMYTSQPTGLSPDHASFPSGGNMTLVDRKNIQRPETVESLFYLYRKTGDDVYRDQAWTIFQAMKRTYRAPSGGWQGVHDVSVDPPRGDDKMQSFFLAETLKYLYLIFCEDSVMHLDEWVFNTEAHPFKMTRDVSTLGSRSAR
;
A
#
# COMPACT_ATOMS: atom_id res chain seq x y z
N MET A 1 -26.25 -37.78 -13.94
CA MET A 1 -27.24 -36.69 -13.86
C MET A 1 -27.20 -36.12 -12.45
N PRO A 2 -26.80 -34.87 -12.23
CA PRO A 2 -26.78 -34.29 -10.89
C PRO A 2 -28.21 -33.93 -10.46
N SER A 3 -28.54 -34.26 -9.22
CA SER A 3 -29.90 -34.17 -8.68
C SER A 3 -30.42 -32.72 -8.64
N ARG A 4 -31.69 -32.52 -8.99
CA ARG A 4 -32.41 -31.23 -8.97
C ARG A 4 -32.36 -30.49 -7.61
N GLY A 5 -31.94 -31.13 -6.54
CA GLY A 5 -31.78 -30.55 -5.20
C GLY A 5 -30.56 -29.63 -5.04
N ALA A 6 -29.44 -29.94 -5.69
CA ALA A 6 -28.22 -29.14 -5.59
C ALA A 6 -28.32 -27.80 -6.33
N ALA A 7 -29.01 -27.76 -7.47
CA ALA A 7 -29.25 -26.54 -8.24
C ALA A 7 -30.19 -25.56 -7.49
N ARG A 8 -31.21 -26.06 -6.78
CA ARG A 8 -32.10 -25.22 -5.96
C ARG A 8 -31.40 -24.62 -4.75
N ARG A 9 -30.49 -25.35 -4.07
CA ARG A 9 -29.69 -24.79 -2.96
C ARG A 9 -28.73 -23.70 -3.42
N ARG A 10 -28.06 -23.88 -4.57
CA ARG A 10 -27.17 -22.83 -5.14
C ARG A 10 -27.94 -21.57 -5.56
N ALA A 11 -29.15 -21.71 -6.10
CA ALA A 11 -30.00 -20.56 -6.43
C ALA A 11 -30.51 -19.80 -5.19
N SER A 12 -30.79 -20.51 -4.09
CA SER A 12 -31.20 -19.91 -2.82
C SER A 12 -30.07 -19.13 -2.16
N VAL A 13 -28.85 -19.66 -2.13
CA VAL A 13 -27.67 -19.00 -1.58
C VAL A 13 -27.32 -17.73 -2.40
N LYS A 14 -27.36 -17.79 -3.73
CA LYS A 14 -27.15 -16.62 -4.58
C LYS A 14 -28.20 -15.51 -4.36
N ARG A 15 -29.45 -15.86 -4.07
CA ARG A 15 -30.50 -14.88 -3.75
C ARG A 15 -30.27 -14.27 -2.35
N ALA A 16 -29.84 -15.03 -1.36
CA ALA A 16 -29.54 -14.55 -0.02
C ALA A 16 -28.34 -13.58 -0.02
N VAL A 17 -27.27 -13.90 -0.74
CA VAL A 17 -26.08 -13.04 -0.88
C VAL A 17 -26.45 -11.73 -1.60
N ARG A 18 -27.28 -11.78 -2.67
CA ARG A 18 -27.76 -10.55 -3.34
C ARG A 18 -28.66 -9.70 -2.45
N ALA A 19 -29.50 -10.31 -1.62
CA ALA A 19 -30.33 -9.59 -0.67
C ALA A 19 -29.50 -8.91 0.43
N LEU A 20 -28.43 -9.58 0.93
CA LEU A 20 -27.53 -9.01 1.93
C LEU A 20 -26.71 -7.84 1.36
N ALA A 21 -26.22 -7.96 0.11
CA ALA A 21 -25.53 -6.89 -0.58
C ALA A 21 -26.42 -5.66 -0.81
N LEU A 22 -27.72 -5.85 -1.12
CA LEU A 22 -28.69 -4.77 -1.27
C LEU A 22 -28.99 -4.08 0.06
N VAL A 23 -29.04 -4.81 1.17
CA VAL A 23 -29.26 -4.23 2.50
C VAL A 23 -28.04 -3.42 2.96
N LEU A 24 -26.82 -3.91 2.74
CA LEU A 24 -25.59 -3.16 3.02
C LEU A 24 -25.49 -1.90 2.15
N PHE A 25 -25.87 -1.99 0.89
CA PHE A 25 -25.91 -0.84 -0.03
C PHE A 25 -26.96 0.21 0.40
N ALA A 26 -28.14 -0.22 0.86
CA ALA A 26 -29.16 0.68 1.38
C ALA A 26 -28.73 1.38 2.68
N CYS A 27 -27.99 0.70 3.57
CA CYS A 27 -27.44 1.29 4.79
C CYS A 27 -26.39 2.36 4.49
N VAL A 28 -25.55 2.16 3.49
CA VAL A 28 -24.56 3.16 3.03
C VAL A 28 -25.24 4.38 2.40
N LEU A 29 -26.29 4.18 1.60
CA LEU A 29 -27.07 5.28 1.00
C LEU A 29 -27.82 6.11 2.05
N VAL A 30 -28.38 5.48 3.09
CA VAL A 30 -29.06 6.18 4.21
C VAL A 30 -28.06 6.97 5.05
N ALA A 31 -26.82 6.48 5.26
CA ALA A 31 -25.77 7.22 5.92
C ALA A 31 -25.33 8.45 5.10
N PHE A 32 -25.23 8.33 3.77
CA PHE A 32 -24.90 9.43 2.85
C PHE A 32 -26.02 10.47 2.75
N ALA A 33 -27.30 10.05 2.72
CA ALA A 33 -28.45 10.95 2.68
C ALA A 33 -28.58 11.77 3.98
N ARG A 34 -28.29 11.15 5.14
CA ARG A 34 -28.29 11.84 6.44
C ARG A 34 -27.14 12.85 6.60
N SER A 35 -26.02 12.65 5.91
CA SER A 35 -24.92 13.60 5.85
C SER A 35 -25.27 14.84 5.01
N ARG A 36 -25.99 14.67 3.90
CA ARG A 36 -26.41 15.79 3.02
C ARG A 36 -27.50 16.67 3.63
N THR A 37 -28.42 16.11 4.42
CA THR A 37 -29.50 16.89 5.06
C THR A 37 -29.05 17.70 6.26
N ARG A 38 -27.87 17.42 6.86
CA ARG A 38 -27.29 18.26 7.92
C ARG A 38 -26.48 19.46 7.41
N GLY A 39 -26.09 19.49 6.14
CA GLY A 39 -25.31 20.58 5.53
C GLY A 39 -26.12 21.75 4.97
N VAL A 40 -27.45 21.62 4.86
CA VAL A 40 -28.32 22.66 4.23
C VAL A 40 -29.16 23.44 5.25
N ALA A 41 -29.15 23.07 6.54
CA ALA A 41 -29.96 23.70 7.60
C ALA A 41 -29.26 24.78 8.43
N SER A 42 -28.06 25.27 8.00
CA SER A 42 -27.28 26.26 8.78
C SER A 42 -27.13 27.64 8.11
N ALA A 43 -28.06 28.05 7.27
CA ALA A 43 -28.05 29.40 6.74
C ALA A 43 -29.47 29.97 6.55
N ARG A 44 -30.18 30.22 7.64
CA ARG A 44 -31.19 31.30 7.76
C ARG A 44 -31.82 31.32 9.17
N ASP A 45 -31.89 32.55 9.67
CA ASP A 45 -32.66 33.07 10.79
C ASP A 45 -32.14 32.90 12.23
N GLY A 46 -31.63 34.01 12.69
CA GLY A 46 -31.50 34.35 14.11
C GLY A 46 -32.84 34.71 14.74
N LYS A 47 -32.89 34.54 16.07
CA LYS A 47 -33.90 34.91 17.06
C LYS A 47 -35.03 33.92 17.29
N ALA A 48 -34.93 33.17 18.38
CA ALA A 48 -35.83 33.26 19.53
C ALA A 48 -35.46 32.20 20.57
N ARG A 49 -35.32 32.65 21.83
CA ARG A 49 -35.20 31.82 23.05
C ARG A 49 -36.54 31.07 23.29
N ALA A 50 -36.45 29.79 23.60
CA ALA A 50 -37.40 29.12 24.48
C ALA A 50 -36.73 27.91 25.13
N THR A 51 -36.63 27.99 26.45
CA THR A 51 -36.29 26.95 27.41
C THR A 51 -37.39 25.91 27.49
N VAL A 52 -37.09 24.63 27.33
CA VAL A 52 -37.95 23.54 27.84
C VAL A 52 -37.05 22.48 28.45
N SER A 53 -37.21 22.35 29.77
CA SER A 53 -36.72 21.24 30.59
C SER A 53 -37.67 20.07 30.41
N ILE A 54 -37.13 18.86 30.23
CA ILE A 54 -37.88 17.63 30.49
C ILE A 54 -37.00 16.66 31.24
N GLU A 55 -37.59 16.21 32.34
CA GLU A 55 -37.07 15.41 33.41
C GLU A 55 -36.77 13.95 33.03
N THR A 56 -35.84 13.42 33.76
CA THR A 56 -35.49 11.99 33.88
C THR A 56 -36.58 11.20 34.60
N THR A 57 -36.89 10.00 34.14
CA THR A 57 -37.42 8.95 35.01
C THR A 57 -36.74 7.63 34.78
N SER A 58 -36.14 7.18 35.86
CA SER A 58 -35.55 5.90 36.12
C SER A 58 -36.57 4.78 36.22
N SER A 59 -36.27 3.59 35.81
CA SER A 59 -36.83 2.39 36.41
C SER A 59 -35.85 1.22 36.35
N SER A 60 -35.37 0.90 37.53
CA SER A 60 -34.63 -0.34 37.90
C SER A 60 -35.57 -1.54 37.93
N ARG A 61 -35.07 -2.71 37.60
CA ARG A 61 -35.35 -3.93 38.39
C ARG A 61 -34.28 -5.00 38.20
N ARG A 62 -33.70 -5.37 39.37
CA ARG A 62 -32.81 -6.52 39.66
C ARG A 62 -33.55 -7.84 39.48
N ILE A 63 -32.79 -8.89 39.14
CA ILE A 63 -32.91 -10.22 39.79
C ILE A 63 -31.51 -10.78 39.96
N ALA A 64 -31.15 -11.04 41.22
CA ALA A 64 -30.02 -11.82 41.68
C ALA A 64 -30.51 -13.20 42.16
N ARG A 65 -29.63 -14.22 42.10
CA ARG A 65 -29.44 -15.35 43.02
C ARG A 65 -28.48 -16.35 42.38
N ASP A 66 -27.31 -16.52 42.90
CA ASP A 66 -26.83 -17.33 44.02
C ASP A 66 -26.75 -18.85 43.70
N VAL A 67 -25.55 -19.42 43.83
CA VAL A 67 -25.18 -20.53 44.71
C VAL A 67 -23.69 -20.93 44.48
N ARG A 68 -22.86 -20.56 45.38
CA ARG A 68 -21.88 -21.19 46.30
C ARG A 68 -21.12 -22.44 45.86
N ARG A 69 -19.76 -22.27 45.97
CA ARG A 69 -18.74 -23.03 46.73
C ARG A 69 -18.33 -24.44 46.31
N GLY A 70 -17.01 -24.58 46.22
CA GLY A 70 -16.23 -25.79 46.38
C GLY A 70 -14.74 -25.50 46.28
N THR A 71 -14.11 -25.26 47.40
CA THR A 71 -12.68 -25.19 47.67
C THR A 71 -12.03 -26.57 47.50
N GLU A 72 -10.77 -26.60 47.03
CA GLU A 72 -9.64 -27.29 47.66
C GLU A 72 -8.38 -27.26 46.79
N THR A 73 -7.32 -26.67 47.33
CA THR A 73 -5.90 -27.02 47.08
C THR A 73 -5.52 -28.00 48.21
N PRO A 74 -4.48 -28.87 48.12
CA PRO A 74 -3.10 -28.42 47.97
C PRO A 74 -2.07 -29.43 47.39
N THR A 75 -0.83 -28.93 47.29
CA THR A 75 0.50 -29.53 47.59
C THR A 75 1.26 -30.32 46.53
N THR A 76 2.34 -29.69 46.10
CA THR A 76 3.76 -30.11 45.99
C THR A 76 4.12 -31.57 45.75
N ALA A 77 4.94 -31.80 44.73
CA ALA A 77 6.16 -32.63 44.85
C ALA A 77 7.11 -32.37 43.64
N THR A 78 8.32 -32.08 44.01
CA THR A 78 9.57 -32.05 43.25
C THR A 78 9.93 -33.40 42.66
N ALA A 79 10.51 -33.42 41.44
CA ALA A 79 11.61 -34.33 41.12
C ALA A 79 12.30 -33.91 39.83
N ASP A 80 13.58 -33.63 39.93
CA ASP A 80 14.59 -33.50 38.87
C ASP A 80 14.65 -34.75 37.98
N ALA A 81 14.85 -34.55 36.67
CA ALA A 81 15.66 -35.46 35.85
C ALA A 81 16.17 -34.74 34.60
N ASP A 82 17.44 -34.51 34.65
CA ASP A 82 18.41 -34.22 33.62
C ASP A 82 18.24 -35.10 32.37
N ALA A 83 18.20 -34.48 31.20
CA ALA A 83 18.50 -35.12 29.92
C ALA A 83 18.99 -34.08 28.93
N THR A 84 20.29 -33.87 28.98
CA THR A 84 21.11 -33.33 27.89
C THR A 84 20.89 -34.10 26.60
N ARG A 85 20.50 -33.42 25.52
CA ARG A 85 20.79 -33.85 24.16
C ARG A 85 20.90 -32.67 23.19
N ASP A 86 22.13 -32.40 22.79
CA ASP A 86 22.64 -31.99 21.51
C ASP A 86 21.74 -31.07 20.63
N GLU A 87 21.91 -29.77 20.81
CA GLU A 87 21.68 -28.80 19.75
C GLU A 87 22.80 -28.94 18.71
N ALA A 88 22.49 -29.56 17.60
CA ALA A 88 23.33 -29.49 16.40
C ALA A 88 23.31 -28.05 15.90
N THR A 89 24.42 -27.35 16.11
CA THR A 89 24.77 -26.09 15.47
C THR A 89 24.79 -26.30 13.96
N VAL A 90 23.76 -25.82 13.28
CA VAL A 90 23.81 -25.63 11.83
C VAL A 90 24.67 -24.39 11.58
N ASP A 91 25.87 -24.66 11.13
CA ASP A 91 26.91 -23.71 10.71
C ASP A 91 26.35 -22.80 9.58
N ASP A 92 26.11 -21.53 9.88
CA ASP A 92 25.78 -20.48 8.90
C ASP A 92 27.04 -20.10 8.06
N GLY A 93 27.55 -21.04 7.32
CA GLY A 93 28.72 -20.90 6.45
C GLY A 93 28.52 -20.08 5.17
N ALA A 94 27.74 -19.01 5.20
CA ALA A 94 27.53 -18.14 4.04
C ALA A 94 28.12 -16.72 4.17
N ASP A 95 28.67 -16.34 5.30
CA ASP A 95 29.24 -14.99 5.51
C ASP A 95 30.74 -14.89 5.25
N GLY A 96 31.43 -15.98 4.84
CA GLY A 96 32.88 -16.05 4.67
C GLY A 96 33.44 -15.89 3.25
N ALA A 97 32.61 -15.95 2.19
CA ALA A 97 33.11 -16.05 0.82
C ALA A 97 33.06 -14.76 -0.02
N THR A 98 32.54 -13.64 0.51
CA THR A 98 32.36 -12.41 -0.29
C THR A 98 33.37 -11.29 0.00
N ARG A 99 34.30 -11.46 0.92
CA ARG A 99 35.24 -10.37 1.30
C ARG A 99 36.41 -10.14 0.34
N ASP A 100 36.79 -11.09 -0.50
CA ASP A 100 37.94 -10.93 -1.39
C ASP A 100 37.60 -10.66 -2.87
N ASP A 101 36.40 -11.02 -3.33
CA ASP A 101 35.95 -10.76 -4.71
C ASP A 101 35.36 -9.35 -4.88
N ASP A 102 34.86 -8.74 -3.81
CA ASP A 102 34.29 -7.40 -3.82
C ASP A 102 35.35 -6.29 -3.91
N ARG A 103 36.61 -6.56 -3.55
CA ARG A 103 37.73 -5.62 -3.73
C ARG A 103 38.17 -5.43 -5.18
N ARG A 104 37.91 -6.39 -6.05
CA ARG A 104 38.27 -6.31 -7.48
C ARG A 104 37.17 -5.71 -8.37
N ARG A 105 35.93 -5.64 -7.90
CA ARG A 105 34.81 -5.00 -8.62
C ARG A 105 34.58 -3.52 -8.29
N ARG A 106 35.32 -2.96 -7.33
CA ARG A 106 35.26 -1.53 -6.96
C ARG A 106 36.05 -0.59 -7.86
N GLY A 107 36.49 -1.01 -9.02
CA GLY A 107 37.11 -0.17 -10.03
C GLY A 107 36.09 0.32 -11.04
N GLY A 108 35.37 1.44 -10.73
CA GLY A 108 34.49 2.08 -11.71
C GLY A 108 33.22 2.72 -11.20
N ALA A 109 33.00 2.82 -9.89
CA ALA A 109 31.90 3.64 -9.37
C ALA A 109 32.22 5.11 -9.66
N SER A 110 31.42 5.76 -10.48
CA SER A 110 31.49 7.20 -10.74
C SER A 110 31.43 7.94 -9.39
N ASP A 111 32.46 8.75 -9.11
CA ASP A 111 32.58 9.63 -7.94
C ASP A 111 31.56 10.82 -7.98
N LYS A 112 30.38 10.63 -8.58
CA LYS A 112 29.32 11.63 -8.52
C LYS A 112 28.77 11.65 -7.09
N PRO A 113 28.65 12.84 -6.47
CA PRO A 113 28.03 12.94 -5.17
C PRO A 113 26.59 12.39 -5.25
N THR A 114 26.29 11.41 -4.40
CA THR A 114 24.91 10.88 -4.28
C THR A 114 24.05 11.83 -3.45
N ALA A 115 22.76 11.93 -3.81
CA ALA A 115 21.78 12.69 -3.04
C ALA A 115 21.39 12.01 -1.72
N TRP A 116 21.90 10.79 -1.47
CA TRP A 116 21.52 9.92 -0.37
C TRP A 116 22.66 9.74 0.64
N ALA A 117 22.28 9.58 1.91
CA ALA A 117 23.24 9.30 2.98
C ALA A 117 23.83 7.89 2.84
N ARG A 118 25.12 7.75 3.15
CA ARG A 118 25.74 6.44 3.30
C ARG A 118 25.41 5.88 4.67
N VAL A 119 24.76 4.73 4.70
CA VAL A 119 24.26 4.10 5.93
C VAL A 119 24.71 2.65 6.04
N GLY A 120 24.96 2.20 7.27
CA GLY A 120 25.32 0.82 7.58
C GLY A 120 24.12 -0.03 7.96
N ALA A 121 24.30 -1.36 7.98
CA ALA A 121 23.27 -2.30 8.39
C ALA A 121 23.09 -2.39 9.91
N ASP A 122 21.83 -2.55 10.37
CA ASP A 122 21.50 -3.05 11.70
C ASP A 122 21.09 -4.53 11.59
N SER A 123 22.07 -5.42 11.70
CA SER A 123 21.87 -6.85 11.49
C SER A 123 20.88 -7.49 12.45
N ARG A 124 20.75 -6.99 13.70
CA ARG A 124 19.81 -7.53 14.69
C ARG A 124 18.36 -7.20 14.32
N ARG A 125 18.07 -5.92 14.03
CA ARG A 125 16.73 -5.47 13.66
C ARG A 125 16.32 -6.05 12.30
N ARG A 126 17.24 -6.06 11.33
CA ARG A 126 17.04 -6.67 10.01
C ARG A 126 16.65 -8.15 10.11
N ARG A 127 17.36 -8.94 10.92
CA ARG A 127 17.05 -10.37 11.14
C ARG A 127 15.64 -10.56 11.72
N ALA A 128 15.22 -9.74 12.68
CA ALA A 128 13.90 -9.85 13.29
C ALA A 128 12.76 -9.62 12.28
N VAL A 129 12.93 -8.68 11.34
CA VAL A 129 11.96 -8.44 10.26
C VAL A 129 11.95 -9.60 9.26
N ARG A 130 13.13 -10.12 8.90
CA ARG A 130 13.26 -11.30 8.03
C ARG A 130 12.53 -12.53 8.59
N GLU A 131 12.62 -12.76 9.90
CA GLU A 131 11.89 -13.85 10.56
C GLU A 131 10.36 -13.62 10.52
N ALA A 132 9.89 -12.37 10.70
CA ALA A 132 8.48 -12.04 10.56
C ALA A 132 7.96 -12.32 9.14
N MET A 133 8.76 -12.00 8.11
CA MET A 133 8.43 -12.32 6.72
C MET A 133 8.32 -13.84 6.49
N ARG A 134 9.28 -14.61 7.00
CA ARG A 134 9.25 -16.08 6.91
C ARG A 134 8.02 -16.66 7.59
N GLU A 135 7.68 -16.16 8.78
CA GLU A 135 6.50 -16.60 9.56
C GLU A 135 5.20 -16.27 8.81
N ALA A 136 5.05 -15.03 8.32
CA ALA A 136 3.86 -14.57 7.60
C ALA A 136 3.65 -15.36 6.29
N PHE A 137 4.69 -15.47 5.47
CA PHE A 137 4.61 -16.20 4.21
C PHE A 137 4.41 -17.72 4.41
N GLY A 138 5.04 -18.31 5.42
CA GLY A 138 4.83 -19.72 5.78
C GLY A 138 3.37 -20.01 6.17
N ALA A 139 2.72 -19.12 6.90
CA ALA A 139 1.30 -19.25 7.24
C ALA A 139 0.42 -19.12 5.98
N TYR A 140 0.71 -18.18 5.08
CA TYR A 140 0.02 -18.06 3.79
C TYR A 140 0.12 -19.33 2.96
N LEU A 141 1.33 -19.88 2.79
CA LEU A 141 1.52 -21.14 2.05
C LEU A 141 0.74 -22.32 2.68
N SER A 142 0.64 -22.34 4.00
CA SER A 142 -0.02 -23.44 4.73
C SER A 142 -1.54 -23.40 4.62
N TYR A 143 -2.16 -22.22 4.56
CA TYR A 143 -3.61 -22.07 4.71
C TYR A 143 -4.32 -21.38 3.55
N ALA A 144 -3.59 -20.63 2.72
CA ALA A 144 -4.18 -19.79 1.67
C ALA A 144 -3.41 -19.84 0.35
N ARG A 145 -2.59 -20.87 0.14
CA ARG A 145 -1.78 -21.00 -1.09
C ARG A 145 -2.65 -20.77 -2.32
N GLY A 146 -2.32 -19.72 -3.08
CA GLY A 146 -2.95 -19.38 -4.34
C GLY A 146 -4.22 -18.56 -4.26
N HIS A 147 -4.69 -18.28 -3.09
CA HIS A 147 -5.68 -17.22 -2.87
C HIS A 147 -5.00 -15.86 -2.82
N ASP A 148 -5.78 -14.79 -2.93
CA ASP A 148 -5.22 -13.44 -2.87
C ASP A 148 -4.65 -13.12 -1.50
N GLU A 149 -5.34 -13.48 -0.42
CA GLU A 149 -4.94 -13.14 0.94
C GLU A 149 -5.28 -14.26 1.94
N LEU A 150 -4.64 -14.23 3.10
CA LEU A 150 -4.88 -15.16 4.20
C LEU A 150 -5.84 -14.56 5.23
N ALA A 151 -6.85 -15.34 5.65
CA ALA A 151 -7.61 -15.14 6.88
C ALA A 151 -6.98 -16.00 7.99
N PRO A 152 -6.06 -15.46 8.81
CA PRO A 152 -5.21 -16.27 9.67
C PRO A 152 -5.96 -16.93 10.84
N MET A 153 -6.99 -16.29 11.40
CA MET A 153 -7.81 -16.89 12.46
C MET A 153 -8.69 -18.03 11.94
N SER A 154 -9.28 -17.83 10.76
CA SER A 154 -10.14 -18.81 10.08
C SER A 154 -9.33 -19.90 9.36
N LYS A 155 -8.03 -19.69 9.12
CA LYS A 155 -7.13 -20.57 8.35
C LYS A 155 -7.67 -20.87 6.95
N THR A 156 -8.14 -19.82 6.26
CA THR A 156 -8.72 -19.92 4.92
C THR A 156 -8.15 -18.85 4.01
N GLY A 157 -8.23 -19.08 2.70
CA GLY A 157 -7.92 -18.06 1.70
C GLY A 157 -9.09 -17.13 1.45
N ARG A 158 -8.77 -15.91 0.97
CA ARG A 158 -9.71 -14.88 0.51
C ARG A 158 -9.31 -14.46 -0.90
N ASP A 159 -10.30 -14.18 -1.76
CA ASP A 159 -10.11 -13.77 -3.16
C ASP A 159 -10.69 -12.36 -3.36
N ASP A 160 -10.19 -11.39 -2.62
CA ASP A 160 -10.68 -10.01 -2.59
C ASP A 160 -10.29 -9.23 -3.87
N PHE A 161 -9.23 -9.63 -4.58
CA PHE A 161 -8.75 -9.05 -5.84
C PHE A 161 -9.17 -9.86 -7.09
N GLY A 162 -10.02 -10.86 -6.91
CA GLY A 162 -10.51 -11.69 -8.03
C GLY A 162 -9.84 -13.06 -8.14
N GLY A 163 -9.08 -13.49 -7.14
CA GLY A 163 -8.39 -14.76 -7.11
C GLY A 163 -7.19 -14.77 -8.06
N VAL A 164 -6.42 -13.69 -8.04
CA VAL A 164 -5.20 -13.50 -8.83
C VAL A 164 -3.95 -14.00 -8.12
N GLY A 165 -4.09 -14.58 -6.90
CA GLY A 165 -2.95 -15.03 -6.10
C GLY A 165 -2.08 -13.88 -5.60
N ALA A 166 -2.68 -12.75 -5.21
CA ALA A 166 -1.98 -11.51 -4.93
C ALA A 166 -0.81 -11.68 -3.96
N THR A 167 -1.01 -12.29 -2.78
CA THR A 167 0.08 -12.47 -1.79
C THR A 167 1.25 -13.29 -2.35
N LEU A 168 1.00 -14.23 -3.25
CA LEU A 168 2.06 -15.05 -3.85
C LEU A 168 3.00 -14.19 -4.69
N VAL A 169 2.45 -13.30 -5.52
CA VAL A 169 3.22 -12.40 -6.39
C VAL A 169 3.85 -11.26 -5.58
N ASP A 170 3.07 -10.63 -4.70
CA ASP A 170 3.50 -9.52 -3.83
C ASP A 170 4.69 -9.88 -2.93
N ALA A 171 4.80 -11.16 -2.54
CA ALA A 171 5.89 -11.61 -1.68
C ALA A 171 7.21 -11.89 -2.42
N LEU A 172 7.20 -12.11 -3.76
CA LEU A 172 8.37 -12.64 -4.50
C LEU A 172 9.63 -11.80 -4.33
N ASP A 173 9.56 -10.54 -4.68
CA ASP A 173 10.72 -9.65 -4.62
C ASP A 173 11.18 -9.41 -3.17
N THR A 174 10.25 -9.33 -2.21
CA THR A 174 10.58 -9.23 -0.79
C THR A 174 11.34 -10.46 -0.30
N LEU A 175 10.88 -11.67 -0.66
CA LEU A 175 11.57 -12.93 -0.33
C LEU A 175 12.97 -12.96 -0.95
N HIS A 176 13.11 -12.52 -2.20
CA HIS A 176 14.41 -12.45 -2.89
C HIS A 176 15.36 -11.46 -2.21
N ILE A 177 14.90 -10.22 -1.96
CA ILE A 177 15.67 -9.15 -1.31
C ILE A 177 16.13 -9.56 0.10
N MET A 178 15.28 -10.26 0.84
CA MET A 178 15.58 -10.76 2.18
C MET A 178 16.48 -12.01 2.19
N GLY A 179 16.82 -12.58 1.03
CA GLY A 179 17.60 -13.82 0.93
C GLY A 179 16.86 -15.05 1.49
N LEU A 180 15.52 -15.05 1.45
CA LEU A 180 14.67 -16.19 1.81
C LEU A 180 14.56 -17.14 0.60
N THR A 181 15.69 -17.70 0.19
CA THR A 181 15.84 -18.41 -1.09
C THR A 181 14.93 -19.64 -1.22
N ARG A 182 14.68 -20.37 -0.13
CA ARG A 182 13.80 -21.54 -0.15
C ARG A 182 12.36 -21.11 -0.41
N GLU A 183 11.89 -20.14 0.34
CA GLU A 183 10.53 -19.58 0.26
C GLU A 183 10.31 -18.92 -1.11
N PHE A 184 11.30 -18.20 -1.63
CA PHE A 184 11.27 -17.62 -2.97
C PHE A 184 11.12 -18.69 -4.07
N LYS A 185 11.94 -19.76 -4.03
CA LYS A 185 11.86 -20.85 -5.00
C LYS A 185 10.51 -21.58 -4.94
N GLU A 186 9.96 -21.75 -3.75
CA GLU A 186 8.64 -22.36 -3.57
C GLU A 186 7.54 -21.48 -4.17
N ALA A 187 7.56 -20.16 -3.90
CA ALA A 187 6.64 -19.20 -4.49
C ALA A 187 6.71 -19.19 -6.02
N LEU A 188 7.92 -19.12 -6.57
CA LEU A 188 8.14 -19.12 -8.02
C LEU A 188 7.70 -20.42 -8.67
N SER A 189 7.91 -21.57 -8.02
CA SER A 189 7.42 -22.87 -8.48
C SER A 189 5.90 -22.93 -8.49
N CYS A 190 5.22 -22.35 -7.50
CA CYS A 190 3.76 -22.24 -7.49
C CYS A 190 3.24 -21.42 -8.69
N LEU A 191 3.92 -20.32 -9.05
CA LEU A 191 3.52 -19.50 -10.21
C LEU A 191 3.74 -20.19 -11.55
N LYS A 192 4.87 -20.88 -11.69
CA LYS A 192 5.27 -21.53 -12.95
C LYS A 192 4.71 -22.93 -13.12
N GLY A 193 4.33 -23.60 -12.03
CA GLY A 193 3.94 -25.02 -12.00
C GLY A 193 2.52 -25.29 -12.47
N SER A 194 2.27 -26.56 -12.84
CA SER A 194 0.95 -27.09 -13.16
C SER A 194 0.06 -27.36 -11.93
N GLU A 195 0.65 -27.41 -10.75
CA GLU A 195 -0.07 -27.66 -9.49
C GLU A 195 -0.81 -26.42 -8.99
N GLY A 196 -0.65 -25.37 -9.71
CA GLY A 196 -1.05 -24.12 -9.16
C GLY A 196 -2.48 -23.84 -9.43
N VAL A 197 -3.25 -23.54 -9.03
CA VAL A 197 -4.00 -22.39 -8.66
C VAL A 197 -4.69 -21.65 -9.76
N GLY A 198 -4.74 -22.07 -10.97
CA GLY A 198 -5.39 -21.33 -12.06
C GLY A 198 -4.78 -19.94 -12.38
N PHE A 199 -3.63 -19.59 -11.73
CA PHE A 199 -2.93 -18.33 -11.97
C PHE A 199 -2.54 -18.16 -13.46
N ARG A 200 -1.93 -19.20 -14.05
CA ARG A 200 -1.58 -19.16 -15.48
C ARG A 200 -2.83 -19.08 -16.37
N ASP A 201 -3.89 -19.82 -16.03
CA ASP A 201 -5.16 -19.77 -16.75
C ASP A 201 -5.80 -18.37 -16.69
N LEU A 202 -5.68 -17.70 -15.55
CA LEU A 202 -6.13 -16.32 -15.38
C LEU A 202 -5.30 -15.36 -16.25
N ILE A 203 -3.97 -15.41 -16.12
CA ILE A 203 -3.04 -14.55 -16.87
C ILE A 203 -3.21 -14.71 -18.38
N HIS A 204 -3.38 -15.93 -18.86
CA HIS A 204 -3.60 -16.19 -20.29
C HIS A 204 -5.06 -16.00 -20.75
N GLY A 205 -5.95 -15.54 -19.86
CA GLY A 205 -7.35 -15.23 -20.18
C GLY A 205 -8.21 -16.47 -20.46
N VAL A 206 -7.83 -17.63 -19.94
CA VAL A 206 -8.64 -18.86 -20.02
C VAL A 206 -9.83 -18.77 -19.06
N THR A 207 -9.59 -18.23 -17.85
CA THR A 207 -10.59 -18.08 -16.80
C THR A 207 -11.51 -16.89 -17.09
N ASP A 208 -12.82 -17.07 -16.98
CA ASP A 208 -13.81 -15.98 -17.06
C ASP A 208 -13.89 -15.22 -15.74
N ARG A 209 -13.09 -14.15 -15.61
CA ARG A 209 -12.91 -13.39 -14.37
C ARG A 209 -12.81 -11.90 -14.65
N ASP A 210 -13.52 -11.11 -13.84
CA ASP A 210 -13.38 -9.66 -13.79
C ASP A 210 -12.28 -9.30 -12.78
N VAL A 211 -11.31 -8.47 -13.17
CA VAL A 211 -10.21 -8.00 -12.32
C VAL A 211 -10.18 -6.47 -12.27
N SER A 212 -9.72 -5.92 -11.15
CA SER A 212 -9.40 -4.49 -11.04
C SER A 212 -8.16 -4.19 -11.88
N VAL A 213 -8.24 -3.18 -12.75
CA VAL A 213 -7.12 -2.74 -13.58
C VAL A 213 -5.99 -2.20 -12.70
N PHE A 214 -6.33 -1.39 -11.69
CA PHE A 214 -5.36 -0.81 -10.75
C PHE A 214 -4.66 -1.89 -9.91
N GLU A 215 -5.42 -2.70 -9.16
CA GLU A 215 -4.85 -3.72 -8.26
C GLU A 215 -4.01 -4.74 -9.03
N THR A 216 -4.47 -5.16 -10.21
CA THR A 216 -3.71 -6.09 -11.05
C THR A 216 -2.44 -5.45 -11.60
N ASN A 217 -2.47 -4.15 -11.93
CA ASN A 217 -1.30 -3.43 -12.39
C ASN A 217 -0.22 -3.35 -11.29
N ILE A 218 -0.55 -2.78 -10.14
CA ILE A 218 0.45 -2.49 -9.12
C ILE A 218 1.01 -3.75 -8.47
N ARG A 219 0.16 -4.79 -8.23
CA ARG A 219 0.54 -6.03 -7.56
C ARG A 219 1.09 -7.07 -8.55
N ILE A 220 0.29 -7.42 -9.57
CA ILE A 220 0.65 -8.57 -10.42
C ILE A 220 1.69 -8.17 -11.47
N ILE A 221 1.41 -7.14 -12.28
CA ILE A 221 2.40 -6.67 -13.27
C ILE A 221 3.63 -6.12 -12.53
N GLY A 222 3.43 -5.31 -11.49
CA GLY A 222 4.52 -4.75 -10.68
C GLY A 222 5.41 -5.81 -10.06
N GLY A 223 4.84 -6.79 -9.35
CA GLY A 223 5.59 -7.86 -8.68
C GLY A 223 6.34 -8.78 -9.64
N LEU A 224 5.73 -9.09 -10.81
CA LEU A 224 6.38 -9.88 -11.85
C LEU A 224 7.53 -9.10 -12.51
N LEU A 225 7.35 -7.83 -12.85
CA LEU A 225 8.41 -6.98 -13.42
C LEU A 225 9.58 -6.82 -12.44
N SER A 226 9.29 -6.56 -11.17
CA SER A 226 10.30 -6.48 -10.12
C SER A 226 11.08 -7.79 -9.98
N THR A 227 10.38 -8.91 -9.98
CA THR A 227 11.02 -10.24 -9.91
C THR A 227 11.92 -10.48 -11.12
N HIS A 228 11.47 -10.08 -12.32
CA HIS A 228 12.31 -10.14 -13.53
C HIS A 228 13.57 -9.25 -13.39
N ASP A 229 13.41 -8.00 -12.94
CA ASP A 229 14.54 -7.07 -12.80
C ASP A 229 15.59 -7.55 -11.78
N LEU A 230 15.16 -8.30 -10.75
CA LEU A 230 16.03 -8.86 -9.72
C LEU A 230 16.71 -10.16 -10.15
N THR A 231 16.07 -10.97 -10.99
CA THR A 231 16.52 -12.35 -11.28
C THR A 231 16.94 -12.57 -12.73
N GLY A 232 16.46 -11.76 -13.66
CA GLY A 232 16.61 -11.99 -15.11
C GLY A 232 15.71 -13.10 -15.67
N ASP A 233 14.73 -13.58 -14.91
CA ASP A 233 13.84 -14.69 -15.28
C ASP A 233 12.88 -14.28 -16.41
N ALA A 234 13.05 -14.87 -17.60
CA ALA A 234 12.28 -14.51 -18.79
C ALA A 234 10.82 -15.01 -18.75
N ASP A 235 10.55 -16.14 -18.09
CA ASP A 235 9.17 -16.67 -17.98
C ASP A 235 8.31 -15.72 -17.14
N VAL A 236 8.91 -15.09 -16.12
CA VAL A 236 8.21 -14.11 -15.28
C VAL A 236 7.87 -12.85 -16.07
N LEU A 237 8.75 -12.41 -16.97
CA LEU A 237 8.47 -11.28 -17.87
C LEU A 237 7.33 -11.63 -18.85
N GLU A 238 7.32 -12.85 -19.39
CA GLU A 238 6.23 -13.32 -20.28
C GLU A 238 4.88 -13.30 -19.55
N LEU A 239 4.83 -13.70 -18.27
CA LEU A 239 3.62 -13.63 -17.47
C LEU A 239 3.16 -12.18 -17.27
N ALA A 240 4.09 -11.24 -16.98
CA ALA A 240 3.77 -9.82 -16.87
C ALA A 240 3.20 -9.24 -18.17
N GLU A 241 3.82 -9.55 -19.31
CA GLU A 241 3.38 -9.11 -20.63
C GLU A 241 2.01 -9.68 -20.98
N SER A 242 1.78 -10.97 -20.71
CA SER A 242 0.49 -11.61 -20.94
C SER A 242 -0.63 -10.93 -20.15
N MET A 243 -0.40 -10.59 -18.87
CA MET A 243 -1.41 -9.90 -18.07
C MET A 243 -1.64 -8.46 -18.56
N ALA A 244 -0.59 -7.70 -18.88
CA ALA A 244 -0.71 -6.35 -19.43
C ALA A 244 -1.50 -6.34 -20.75
N SER A 245 -1.28 -7.32 -21.61
CA SER A 245 -2.06 -7.50 -22.85
C SER A 245 -3.57 -7.68 -22.57
N ARG A 246 -3.95 -8.35 -21.45
CA ARG A 246 -5.36 -8.46 -21.04
C ARG A 246 -5.90 -7.14 -20.50
N LEU A 247 -5.10 -6.42 -19.71
CA LEU A 247 -5.51 -5.12 -19.19
C LEU A 247 -5.62 -4.05 -20.29
N SER A 248 -4.90 -4.16 -21.40
CA SER A 248 -4.95 -3.21 -22.53
C SER A 248 -6.36 -2.95 -23.04
N ALA A 249 -7.27 -3.92 -22.93
CA ALA A 249 -8.67 -3.74 -23.32
C ALA A 249 -9.39 -2.64 -22.52
N ALA A 250 -8.93 -2.32 -21.29
CA ALA A 250 -9.53 -1.27 -20.46
C ALA A 250 -9.29 0.13 -21.05
N PHE A 251 -8.25 0.33 -21.86
CA PHE A 251 -7.89 1.62 -22.47
C PHE A 251 -8.70 1.93 -23.73
N HIS A 252 -9.55 1.02 -24.21
CA HIS A 252 -10.42 1.26 -25.37
C HIS A 252 -11.60 2.16 -25.00
N THR A 253 -11.30 3.41 -24.68
CA THR A 253 -12.23 4.48 -24.37
C THR A 253 -11.99 5.68 -25.30
N ALA A 254 -12.92 6.63 -25.35
CA ALA A 254 -12.75 7.79 -26.22
C ALA A 254 -11.57 8.70 -25.83
N SER A 255 -11.21 8.72 -24.54
CA SER A 255 -10.08 9.53 -24.03
C SER A 255 -8.76 8.77 -23.93
N GLY A 256 -8.76 7.44 -24.11
CA GLY A 256 -7.62 6.59 -23.79
C GLY A 256 -7.42 6.32 -22.29
N VAL A 257 -8.19 6.98 -21.40
CA VAL A 257 -8.14 6.72 -19.95
C VAL A 257 -8.87 5.40 -19.65
N PRO A 258 -8.24 4.45 -18.94
CA PRO A 258 -8.81 3.12 -18.77
C PRO A 258 -10.01 3.11 -17.83
N ARG A 259 -10.89 2.13 -18.01
CA ARG A 259 -11.94 1.79 -17.05
C ARG A 259 -11.35 1.01 -15.88
N SER A 260 -12.03 1.06 -14.73
CA SER A 260 -11.51 0.48 -13.48
C SER A 260 -11.44 -1.06 -13.47
N PHE A 261 -12.25 -1.74 -14.28
CA PHE A 261 -12.33 -3.20 -14.34
C PHE A 261 -12.28 -3.73 -15.77
N VAL A 262 -11.71 -4.92 -15.92
CA VAL A 262 -11.71 -5.67 -17.17
C VAL A 262 -11.95 -7.15 -16.91
N ASN A 263 -12.71 -7.80 -17.80
CA ASN A 263 -12.81 -9.25 -17.85
C ASN A 263 -11.65 -9.82 -18.67
N VAL A 264 -10.76 -10.57 -18.03
CA VAL A 264 -9.52 -11.06 -18.67
C VAL A 264 -9.76 -12.02 -19.84
N LYS A 265 -10.90 -12.72 -19.90
CA LYS A 265 -11.25 -13.62 -20.99
C LYS A 265 -11.88 -12.89 -22.17
N THR A 266 -12.83 -12.01 -21.91
CA THR A 266 -13.65 -11.39 -22.95
C THR A 266 -13.16 -10.03 -23.40
N GLY A 267 -12.27 -9.37 -22.61
CA GLY A 267 -11.86 -7.99 -22.82
C GLY A 267 -12.93 -6.95 -22.50
N ARG A 268 -14.09 -7.36 -21.93
CA ARG A 268 -15.14 -6.41 -21.53
C ARG A 268 -14.67 -5.54 -20.39
N ALA A 269 -14.51 -4.24 -20.64
CA ALA A 269 -14.12 -3.26 -19.63
C ALA A 269 -15.33 -2.46 -19.13
N PHE A 270 -15.31 -2.07 -17.84
CA PHE A 270 -16.40 -1.33 -17.20
C PHE A 270 -15.93 -0.53 -15.98
N GLY A 271 -16.66 0.53 -15.67
CA GLY A 271 -16.45 1.35 -14.47
C GLY A 271 -17.22 0.84 -13.25
N LEU A 272 -16.89 1.35 -12.09
CA LEU A 272 -17.60 1.05 -10.84
C LEU A 272 -18.97 1.74 -10.81
N PRO A 273 -20.03 1.07 -10.33
CA PRO A 273 -21.36 1.69 -10.22
C PRO A 273 -21.39 2.95 -9.33
N TRP A 274 -20.65 2.95 -8.22
CA TRP A 274 -20.65 4.07 -7.27
C TRP A 274 -19.90 5.31 -7.80
N THR A 275 -19.00 5.15 -8.80
CA THR A 275 -18.38 6.26 -9.50
C THR A 275 -19.21 6.76 -10.70
N SER A 276 -20.39 6.18 -10.92
CA SER A 276 -21.19 6.42 -12.13
C SER A 276 -20.42 6.13 -13.44
N GLY A 277 -19.51 5.15 -13.40
CA GLY A 277 -18.67 4.76 -14.53
C GLY A 277 -17.44 5.64 -14.76
N ASN A 278 -17.21 6.64 -13.93
CA ASN A 278 -15.97 7.43 -13.97
C ASN A 278 -14.78 6.61 -13.47
N SER A 279 -13.62 6.89 -14.02
CA SER A 279 -12.34 6.33 -13.57
C SER A 279 -11.78 7.14 -12.40
N ILE A 280 -11.03 6.48 -11.53
CA ILE A 280 -10.46 7.05 -10.30
C ILE A 280 -9.04 7.54 -10.58
N LEU A 281 -8.70 8.74 -10.12
CA LEU A 281 -7.41 9.40 -10.39
C LEU A 281 -6.21 8.53 -10.00
N ALA A 282 -6.21 7.95 -8.80
CA ALA A 282 -5.16 7.03 -8.37
C ALA A 282 -5.08 5.79 -9.27
N ASP A 283 -6.24 5.21 -9.68
CA ASP A 283 -6.26 3.99 -10.49
C ASP A 283 -5.58 4.19 -11.84
N PHE A 284 -6.02 5.19 -12.62
CA PHE A 284 -5.48 5.39 -13.96
C PHE A 284 -4.18 6.21 -13.98
N GLY A 285 -3.93 6.99 -12.94
CA GLY A 285 -2.72 7.82 -12.80
C GLY A 285 -1.49 7.05 -12.30
N SER A 286 -1.66 5.82 -11.81
CA SER A 286 -0.60 5.01 -11.23
C SER A 286 -0.29 3.75 -12.06
N MET A 287 -0.17 3.92 -13.38
CA MET A 287 0.12 2.82 -14.30
C MET A 287 1.41 3.04 -15.10
N HIS A 288 1.86 4.28 -15.22
CA HIS A 288 2.91 4.65 -16.17
C HIS A 288 4.25 3.99 -15.83
N LEU A 289 4.56 3.82 -14.56
CA LEU A 289 5.84 3.26 -14.11
C LEU A 289 5.98 1.80 -14.54
N GLU A 290 4.95 0.99 -14.35
CA GLU A 290 4.89 -0.42 -14.76
C GLU A 290 4.91 -0.55 -16.29
N TRP A 291 4.08 0.21 -16.98
CA TRP A 291 3.90 0.07 -18.43
C TRP A 291 5.12 0.57 -19.21
N ALA A 292 5.76 1.65 -18.77
CA ALA A 292 7.03 2.11 -19.34
C ALA A 292 8.16 1.10 -19.06
N THR A 293 8.22 0.51 -17.85
CA THR A 293 9.16 -0.54 -17.51
C THR A 293 8.93 -1.77 -18.39
N LEU A 294 7.68 -2.18 -18.59
CA LEU A 294 7.34 -3.30 -19.47
C LEU A 294 7.80 -3.03 -20.91
N THR A 295 7.52 -1.83 -21.46
CA THR A 295 8.06 -1.42 -22.77
C THR A 295 9.58 -1.55 -22.83
N ALA A 296 10.28 -1.07 -21.80
CA ALA A 296 11.74 -1.12 -21.75
C ALA A 296 12.30 -2.56 -21.69
N ARG A 297 11.56 -3.52 -21.12
CA ARG A 297 11.99 -4.94 -21.00
C ARG A 297 11.60 -5.79 -22.21
N THR A 298 10.43 -5.52 -22.82
CA THR A 298 9.90 -6.30 -23.96
C THR A 298 10.23 -5.72 -25.32
N GLY A 299 10.50 -4.40 -25.39
CA GLY A 299 10.63 -3.65 -26.65
C GLY A 299 9.28 -3.31 -27.32
N ASN A 300 8.14 -3.64 -26.71
CA ASN A 300 6.81 -3.35 -27.23
C ASN A 300 6.33 -1.97 -26.81
N ALA A 301 6.39 -1.01 -27.72
CA ALA A 301 6.05 0.39 -27.46
C ALA A 301 4.58 0.64 -27.10
N LEU A 302 3.66 -0.27 -27.48
CA LEU A 302 2.23 -0.10 -27.25
C LEU A 302 1.87 0.09 -25.78
N TYR A 303 2.62 -0.53 -24.88
CA TYR A 303 2.35 -0.41 -23.44
C TYR A 303 2.57 1.02 -22.94
N GLU A 304 3.72 1.60 -23.23
CA GLU A 304 3.99 2.99 -22.84
C GLU A 304 3.09 3.99 -23.58
N GLU A 305 2.70 3.72 -24.82
CA GLU A 305 1.77 4.57 -25.58
C GLU A 305 0.43 4.73 -24.88
N HIS A 306 -0.13 3.65 -24.30
CA HIS A 306 -1.38 3.73 -23.52
C HIS A 306 -1.26 4.72 -22.36
N THR A 307 -0.22 4.59 -21.55
CA THR A 307 -0.04 5.45 -20.37
C THR A 307 0.40 6.87 -20.75
N ASN A 308 1.07 7.04 -21.86
CA ASN A 308 1.36 8.37 -22.42
C ASN A 308 0.07 9.13 -22.79
N HIS A 309 -0.92 8.44 -23.39
CA HIS A 309 -2.22 9.05 -23.68
C HIS A 309 -2.96 9.44 -22.38
N VAL A 310 -2.88 8.59 -21.33
CA VAL A 310 -3.44 8.91 -20.02
C VAL A 310 -2.79 10.17 -19.43
N PHE A 311 -1.46 10.25 -19.47
CA PHE A 311 -0.73 11.41 -18.95
C PHE A 311 -1.10 12.69 -19.71
N ASP A 312 -1.12 12.64 -21.06
CA ASP A 312 -1.51 13.77 -21.88
C ASP A 312 -2.96 14.22 -21.59
N ALA A 313 -3.89 13.26 -21.40
CA ALA A 313 -5.28 13.58 -21.05
C ALA A 313 -5.40 14.33 -19.72
N ILE A 314 -4.58 13.97 -18.71
CA ILE A 314 -4.54 14.67 -17.43
C ILE A 314 -3.87 16.05 -17.59
N TYR A 315 -2.70 16.10 -18.23
CA TYR A 315 -1.92 17.31 -18.38
C TYR A 315 -2.68 18.40 -19.16
N ASP A 316 -3.29 18.03 -20.29
CA ASP A 316 -4.03 18.95 -21.14
C ASP A 316 -5.31 19.49 -20.46
N ARG A 317 -5.89 18.72 -19.53
CA ARG A 317 -7.11 19.08 -18.80
C ARG A 317 -6.85 19.65 -17.40
N ALA A 318 -5.59 19.74 -16.99
CA ALA A 318 -5.23 20.19 -15.65
C ALA A 318 -5.91 21.52 -15.27
N ARG A 319 -5.90 22.50 -16.20
CA ARG A 319 -6.51 23.82 -15.98
C ARG A 319 -8.04 23.84 -15.99
N GLU A 320 -8.67 22.82 -16.58
CA GLU A 320 -10.13 22.68 -16.67
C GLU A 320 -10.70 21.87 -15.50
N SER A 321 -9.85 21.39 -14.58
CA SER A 321 -10.24 20.48 -13.49
C SER A 321 -11.18 21.11 -12.47
N GLY A 322 -11.18 22.46 -12.36
CA GLY A 322 -11.93 23.19 -11.33
C GLY A 322 -11.31 23.13 -9.93
N ALA A 323 -10.18 22.43 -9.77
CA ALA A 323 -9.38 22.37 -8.55
C ALA A 323 -8.33 23.49 -8.51
N PRO A 324 -7.71 23.77 -7.35
CA PRO A 324 -6.53 24.62 -7.28
C PRO A 324 -5.40 24.10 -8.20
N ARG A 325 -4.55 25.00 -8.71
CA ARG A 325 -3.44 24.65 -9.60
C ARG A 325 -2.59 23.52 -8.98
N GLY A 326 -2.24 22.54 -9.80
CA GLY A 326 -1.44 21.37 -9.41
C GLY A 326 -2.23 20.29 -8.69
N LEU A 327 -3.51 20.53 -8.36
CA LEU A 327 -4.37 19.57 -7.67
C LEU A 327 -5.50 19.11 -8.59
N PHE A 328 -6.00 17.87 -8.35
CA PHE A 328 -6.97 17.25 -9.24
C PHE A 328 -8.11 16.59 -8.46
N PRO A 329 -9.37 16.69 -8.99
CA PRO A 329 -10.49 15.92 -8.46
C PRO A 329 -10.28 14.42 -8.71
N HIS A 330 -10.78 13.58 -7.82
CA HIS A 330 -10.59 12.13 -7.88
C HIS A 330 -11.24 11.43 -9.07
N MET A 331 -12.25 12.06 -9.72
CA MET A 331 -13.05 11.40 -10.76
C MET A 331 -12.77 12.00 -12.13
N PHE A 332 -12.57 11.11 -13.10
CA PHE A 332 -12.39 11.45 -14.51
C PHE A 332 -13.32 10.61 -15.38
N ASN A 333 -14.00 11.22 -16.32
CA ASN A 333 -14.92 10.51 -17.21
C ASN A 333 -14.16 10.01 -18.46
N PRO A 334 -13.98 8.70 -18.63
CA PRO A 334 -13.20 8.14 -19.74
C PRO A 334 -13.85 8.33 -21.11
N ASP A 335 -15.17 8.55 -21.17
CA ASP A 335 -15.87 8.74 -22.43
C ASP A 335 -15.84 10.18 -22.92
N THR A 336 -15.88 11.16 -22.00
CA THR A 336 -15.82 12.59 -22.35
C THR A 336 -14.43 13.21 -22.28
N GLY A 337 -13.47 12.51 -21.66
CA GLY A 337 -12.11 12.99 -21.44
C GLY A 337 -12.04 14.21 -20.50
N ARG A 338 -12.92 14.31 -19.49
CA ARG A 338 -13.00 15.45 -18.56
C ARG A 338 -13.04 15.02 -17.12
N PHE A 339 -12.50 15.85 -16.22
CA PHE A 339 -12.70 15.68 -14.80
C PHE A 339 -14.19 15.75 -14.46
N ALA A 340 -14.66 14.83 -13.63
CA ALA A 340 -16.08 14.69 -13.26
C ALA A 340 -16.35 15.09 -11.80
N GLY A 341 -15.42 15.85 -11.17
CA GLY A 341 -15.50 16.28 -9.79
C GLY A 341 -14.95 15.24 -8.81
N GLY A 342 -15.41 15.29 -7.58
CA GLY A 342 -14.91 14.47 -6.47
C GLY A 342 -14.12 15.29 -5.47
N VAL A 343 -13.54 14.62 -4.47
CA VAL A 343 -12.68 15.22 -3.47
C VAL A 343 -11.31 15.52 -4.12
N VAL A 344 -10.60 16.51 -3.60
CA VAL A 344 -9.22 16.82 -3.94
C VAL A 344 -8.39 16.57 -2.69
N SER A 345 -7.57 15.52 -2.68
CA SER A 345 -6.75 15.14 -1.53
C SER A 345 -5.54 14.29 -1.94
N PHE A 346 -4.61 14.11 -0.99
CA PHE A 346 -3.49 13.16 -1.05
C PHE A 346 -3.79 11.91 -0.20
N GLY A 347 -5.05 11.63 0.09
CA GLY A 347 -5.53 10.38 0.65
C GLY A 347 -6.11 9.47 -0.43
N ALA A 348 -6.91 8.48 -0.02
CA ALA A 348 -7.52 7.49 -0.90
C ALA A 348 -8.13 8.10 -2.16
N LEU A 349 -7.98 7.42 -3.29
CA LEU A 349 -8.47 7.75 -4.63
C LEU A 349 -7.66 8.84 -5.39
N GLY A 350 -6.72 9.53 -4.73
CA GLY A 350 -5.89 10.54 -5.37
C GLY A 350 -4.38 10.38 -5.12
N ASP A 351 -4.02 9.70 -4.04
CA ASP A 351 -2.69 9.51 -3.45
C ASP A 351 -1.59 9.13 -4.45
N SER A 352 -1.61 7.92 -4.95
CA SER A 352 -0.56 7.35 -5.80
C SER A 352 -0.37 8.04 -7.16
N PHE A 353 -1.36 8.78 -7.65
CA PHE A 353 -1.16 9.64 -8.81
C PHE A 353 -0.05 10.67 -8.56
N TYR A 354 -0.10 11.38 -7.40
CA TYR A 354 0.92 12.37 -7.07
C TYR A 354 2.29 11.74 -6.80
N GLU A 355 2.29 10.57 -6.21
CA GLU A 355 3.48 9.75 -6.01
C GLU A 355 4.16 9.41 -7.34
N TYR A 356 3.38 9.02 -8.37
CA TYR A 356 3.92 8.65 -9.68
C TYR A 356 4.49 9.85 -10.43
N LEU A 357 4.06 11.09 -10.17
CA LEU A 357 4.67 12.26 -10.79
C LEU A 357 6.18 12.31 -10.54
N VAL A 358 6.63 12.14 -9.29
CA VAL A 358 8.06 12.15 -8.97
C VAL A 358 8.76 10.84 -9.32
N LYS A 359 8.11 9.70 -9.15
CA LYS A 359 8.70 8.38 -9.43
C LYS A 359 8.93 8.18 -10.93
N CYS A 360 7.98 8.55 -11.78
CA CYS A 360 8.13 8.53 -13.23
C CYS A 360 9.21 9.52 -13.71
N TRP A 361 9.22 10.74 -13.19
CA TRP A 361 10.28 11.70 -13.51
C TRP A 361 11.68 11.13 -13.19
N ARG A 362 11.87 10.55 -12.01
CA ARG A 362 13.15 9.96 -11.60
C ARG A 362 13.55 8.74 -12.42
N SER A 363 12.60 7.86 -12.72
CA SER A 363 12.86 6.60 -13.43
C SER A 363 13.02 6.80 -14.94
N LEU A 364 12.24 7.71 -15.52
CA LEU A 364 12.11 7.91 -16.97
C LEU A 364 12.82 9.17 -17.46
N GLY A 365 13.65 9.80 -16.65
CA GLY A 365 14.26 11.13 -16.86
C GLY A 365 15.01 11.36 -18.17
N ALA A 366 15.28 10.30 -18.95
CA ALA A 366 15.81 10.39 -20.32
C ALA A 366 14.70 10.36 -21.40
N LEU A 367 13.43 10.21 -21.04
CA LEU A 367 12.31 10.13 -21.96
C LEU A 367 11.68 11.51 -22.23
N ARG A 368 11.02 11.65 -23.37
CA ARG A 368 10.56 12.93 -23.95
C ARG A 368 9.63 13.80 -23.08
N ARG A 369 9.17 13.32 -21.91
CA ARG A 369 8.20 14.00 -21.06
C ARG A 369 8.68 14.29 -19.63
N ALA A 370 9.95 14.02 -19.34
CA ALA A 370 10.49 14.18 -17.99
C ALA A 370 10.20 15.56 -17.39
N ASP A 371 10.38 16.62 -18.18
CA ASP A 371 10.14 18.00 -17.72
C ASP A 371 8.68 18.24 -17.32
N ARG A 372 7.70 17.65 -18.05
CA ARG A 372 6.27 17.78 -17.70
C ARG A 372 5.90 17.03 -16.43
N TRP A 373 6.50 15.86 -16.18
CA TRP A 373 6.33 15.12 -14.92
C TRP A 373 6.84 15.96 -13.74
N ARG A 374 7.99 16.59 -13.89
CA ARG A 374 8.56 17.46 -12.86
C ARG A 374 7.71 18.72 -12.65
N GLU A 375 7.28 19.38 -13.72
CA GLU A 375 6.39 20.55 -13.65
C GLU A 375 5.09 20.22 -12.90
N MET A 376 4.44 19.12 -13.25
CA MET A 376 3.22 18.68 -12.54
C MET A 376 3.48 18.36 -11.09
N PHE A 377 4.61 17.74 -10.76
CA PHE A 377 4.99 17.47 -9.38
C PHE A 377 5.20 18.76 -8.58
N ASP A 378 5.97 19.70 -9.10
CA ASP A 378 6.25 20.96 -8.41
C ASP A 378 4.96 21.80 -8.23
N ASP A 379 4.09 21.85 -9.24
CA ASP A 379 2.77 22.47 -9.13
C ASP A 379 1.90 21.78 -8.08
N ALA A 380 1.95 20.44 -8.00
CA ALA A 380 1.19 19.68 -7.01
C ALA A 380 1.71 19.94 -5.59
N MET A 381 3.02 20.04 -5.38
CA MET A 381 3.61 20.36 -4.07
C MET A 381 3.28 21.77 -3.63
N ALA A 382 3.30 22.75 -4.56
CA ALA A 382 2.86 24.13 -4.28
C ALA A 382 1.37 24.18 -3.94
N GLY A 383 0.53 23.43 -4.66
CA GLY A 383 -0.90 23.27 -4.38
C GLY A 383 -1.16 22.62 -3.03
N MET A 384 -0.44 21.53 -2.71
CA MET A 384 -0.52 20.85 -1.41
C MET A 384 -0.17 21.80 -0.28
N LYS A 385 0.97 22.49 -0.35
CA LYS A 385 1.42 23.45 0.64
C LYS A 385 0.37 24.54 0.90
N SER A 386 -0.27 25.03 -0.16
CA SER A 386 -1.20 26.18 -0.07
C SER A 386 -2.61 25.79 0.39
N HIS A 387 -3.07 24.54 0.14
CA HIS A 387 -4.48 24.19 0.28
C HIS A 387 -4.76 22.95 1.14
N LEU A 388 -3.77 22.07 1.37
CA LEU A 388 -3.96 20.81 2.07
C LEU A 388 -3.10 20.68 3.34
N LEU A 389 -1.93 21.33 3.37
CA LEU A 389 -0.98 21.22 4.48
C LEU A 389 -1.40 22.15 5.62
N HIS A 390 -1.51 21.61 6.83
CA HIS A 390 -1.89 22.35 8.03
C HIS A 390 -0.95 22.02 9.19
N GLU A 391 -0.58 23.05 9.96
CA GLU A 391 0.07 22.85 11.25
C GLU A 391 -0.96 22.41 12.28
N TRP A 392 -0.65 21.36 13.04
CA TRP A 392 -1.52 20.87 14.12
C TRP A 392 -1.05 21.36 15.49
N LYS A 393 0.21 21.11 15.82
CA LYS A 393 0.82 21.50 17.11
C LYS A 393 2.31 21.73 16.95
N ARG A 394 2.90 22.39 17.98
CA ARG A 394 4.35 22.47 18.15
C ARG A 394 4.78 21.65 19.35
N GLY A 395 5.88 20.93 19.20
CA GLY A 395 6.56 20.23 20.28
C GLY A 395 7.23 21.22 21.25
N THR A 396 7.68 20.71 22.38
CA THR A 396 8.37 21.52 23.42
C THR A 396 9.69 22.14 22.95
N ASN A 397 10.34 21.51 21.98
CA ASN A 397 11.57 21.97 21.33
C ASN A 397 11.31 22.83 20.07
N GLY A 398 10.05 23.22 19.82
CA GLY A 398 9.66 24.02 18.67
C GLY A 398 9.40 23.21 17.38
N GLU A 399 9.49 21.88 17.43
CA GLU A 399 9.20 21.02 16.29
C GLU A 399 7.75 21.17 15.85
N VAL A 400 7.54 21.27 14.53
CA VAL A 400 6.21 21.36 13.94
C VAL A 400 5.66 19.96 13.67
N TYR A 401 4.40 19.74 14.01
CA TYR A 401 3.58 18.60 13.63
C TYR A 401 2.55 19.08 12.62
N ALA A 402 2.63 18.56 11.40
CA ALA A 402 1.74 18.95 10.32
C ALA A 402 0.96 17.75 9.78
N TYR A 403 -0.19 18.01 9.19
CA TYR A 403 -1.02 17.00 8.55
C TYR A 403 -1.56 17.50 7.21
N VAL A 404 -1.97 16.57 6.35
CA VAL A 404 -2.53 16.84 5.03
C VAL A 404 -4.01 16.47 5.04
N SER A 405 -4.89 17.42 4.75
CA SER A 405 -6.34 17.20 4.68
C SER A 405 -6.90 17.49 3.28
N PRO A 406 -8.09 17.00 2.93
CA PRO A 406 -8.75 17.37 1.68
C PRO A 406 -8.99 18.88 1.56
N VAL A 407 -8.96 19.42 0.34
CA VAL A 407 -9.29 20.82 0.05
C VAL A 407 -10.67 21.17 0.60
N GLY A 408 -10.73 22.17 1.50
CA GLY A 408 -11.98 22.61 2.15
C GLY A 408 -12.64 21.55 3.04
N GLY A 409 -11.93 20.46 3.36
CA GLY A 409 -12.41 19.37 4.18
C GLY A 409 -12.28 19.62 5.69
N ALA A 410 -12.73 18.64 6.48
CA ALA A 410 -12.51 18.63 7.92
C ALA A 410 -11.01 18.43 8.24
N PRO A 411 -10.53 18.87 9.43
CA PRO A 411 -9.12 18.72 9.84
C PRO A 411 -8.81 17.25 10.18
N LYS A 412 -8.77 16.39 9.16
CA LYS A 412 -8.51 14.96 9.30
C LYS A 412 -7.56 14.48 8.22
N MET A 413 -6.76 13.47 8.56
CA MET A 413 -5.84 12.80 7.67
C MET A 413 -6.06 11.30 7.73
N GLU A 414 -5.97 10.64 6.58
CA GLU A 414 -5.92 9.19 6.42
C GLU A 414 -4.48 8.72 6.61
N HIS A 415 -4.29 7.51 7.13
CA HIS A 415 -2.95 6.93 7.23
C HIS A 415 -2.26 6.84 5.86
N LEU A 416 -3.04 6.61 4.79
CA LEU A 416 -2.56 6.64 3.40
C LEU A 416 -1.71 7.88 3.11
N ALA A 417 -2.15 9.08 3.56
CA ALA A 417 -1.40 10.32 3.32
C ALA A 417 -0.01 10.36 4.00
N CYS A 418 0.33 9.38 4.82
CA CYS A 418 1.67 9.23 5.40
C CYS A 418 2.75 8.79 4.39
N PHE A 419 2.40 8.50 3.12
CA PHE A 419 3.39 8.36 2.03
C PHE A 419 3.99 9.72 1.61
N VAL A 420 3.28 10.82 1.84
CA VAL A 420 3.68 12.17 1.40
C VAL A 420 5.10 12.56 1.83
N PRO A 421 5.56 12.30 3.08
CA PRO A 421 6.95 12.56 3.44
C PRO A 421 7.96 11.84 2.55
N GLY A 422 7.74 10.57 2.22
CA GLY A 422 8.61 9.81 1.33
C GLY A 422 8.64 10.40 -0.09
N MET A 423 7.48 10.76 -0.62
CA MET A 423 7.34 11.43 -1.92
C MET A 423 8.08 12.78 -1.95
N LEU A 424 7.96 13.61 -0.90
CA LEU A 424 8.69 14.88 -0.77
C LEU A 424 10.20 14.66 -0.73
N VAL A 425 10.68 13.64 -0.02
CA VAL A 425 12.11 13.27 0.02
C VAL A 425 12.63 12.89 -1.37
N LEU A 426 11.86 12.14 -2.15
CA LEU A 426 12.20 11.81 -3.54
C LEU A 426 12.29 13.07 -4.41
N GLY A 427 11.34 14.01 -4.24
CA GLY A 427 11.35 15.30 -4.93
C GLY A 427 12.53 16.20 -4.55
N ALA A 428 12.97 16.14 -3.29
CA ALA A 428 14.11 16.89 -2.77
C ALA A 428 15.48 16.36 -3.25
N ALA A 429 15.54 15.10 -3.72
CA ALA A 429 16.82 14.48 -4.04
C ALA A 429 17.57 15.16 -5.20
N GLU A 430 16.86 15.75 -6.15
CA GLU A 430 17.39 16.39 -7.34
C GLU A 430 16.82 17.82 -7.57
N ALA A 431 16.27 18.43 -6.51
CA ALA A 431 15.75 19.80 -6.53
C ALA A 431 16.87 20.84 -6.29
N PRO A 432 16.69 22.10 -6.71
CA PRO A 432 17.51 23.20 -6.22
C PRO A 432 17.51 23.27 -4.69
N THR A 433 18.61 23.71 -4.07
CA THR A 433 18.82 23.63 -2.61
C THR A 433 17.66 24.19 -1.79
N GLU A 434 17.17 25.40 -2.11
CA GLU A 434 16.09 26.04 -1.35
C GLU A 434 14.78 25.22 -1.40
N MET A 435 14.44 24.67 -2.57
CA MET A 435 13.27 23.82 -2.76
C MET A 435 13.47 22.46 -2.08
N ALA A 436 14.68 21.90 -2.12
CA ALA A 436 15.02 20.65 -1.46
C ALA A 436 14.88 20.76 0.06
N ASP A 437 15.35 21.87 0.65
CA ASP A 437 15.23 22.13 2.09
C ASP A 437 13.77 22.31 2.51
N GLU A 438 12.96 23.00 1.70
CA GLU A 438 11.53 23.17 1.93
C GLU A 438 10.80 21.81 1.90
N TYR A 439 11.04 20.99 0.88
CA TYR A 439 10.43 19.66 0.77
C TYR A 439 10.83 18.77 1.95
N LEU A 440 12.10 18.80 2.33
CA LEU A 440 12.60 18.01 3.47
C LEU A 440 11.98 18.47 4.80
N GLU A 441 11.79 19.77 5.00
CA GLU A 441 11.15 20.28 6.21
C GLU A 441 9.67 19.91 6.28
N MET A 442 8.92 20.05 5.18
CA MET A 442 7.54 19.57 5.10
C MET A 442 7.45 18.06 5.37
N ALA A 443 8.37 17.26 4.80
CA ALA A 443 8.42 15.83 5.01
C ALA A 443 8.62 15.47 6.50
N LYS A 444 9.57 16.12 7.18
CA LYS A 444 9.81 15.91 8.61
C LYS A 444 8.59 16.26 9.47
N ASN A 445 7.93 17.38 9.15
CA ASN A 445 6.78 17.88 9.91
C ASN A 445 5.57 16.94 9.79
N ILE A 446 5.29 16.40 8.59
CA ILE A 446 4.22 15.43 8.37
C ILE A 446 4.59 14.07 9.00
N ALA A 447 5.84 13.61 8.84
CA ALA A 447 6.29 12.34 9.40
C ALA A 447 6.17 12.29 10.92
N ARG A 448 6.45 13.42 11.65
CA ARG A 448 6.22 13.51 13.10
C ARG A 448 4.76 13.23 13.46
N THR A 449 3.82 13.77 12.70
CA THR A 449 2.38 13.50 12.93
C THR A 449 2.05 12.04 12.65
N CYS A 450 2.58 11.46 11.57
CA CYS A 450 2.37 10.06 11.24
C CYS A 450 2.90 9.12 12.33
N VAL A 451 4.09 9.41 12.90
CA VAL A 451 4.64 8.65 14.03
C VAL A 451 3.80 8.86 15.29
N GLU A 452 3.33 10.09 15.56
CA GLU A 452 2.45 10.38 16.70
C GLU A 452 1.14 9.58 16.64
N MET A 453 0.60 9.32 15.44
CA MET A 453 -0.58 8.48 15.28
C MET A 453 -0.37 7.06 15.83
N TYR A 454 0.85 6.53 15.79
CA TYR A 454 1.23 5.25 16.41
C TYR A 454 1.47 5.39 17.89
N THR A 455 2.36 6.30 18.28
CA THR A 455 2.92 6.36 19.64
C THR A 455 1.92 6.86 20.69
N SER A 456 0.89 7.57 20.26
CA SER A 456 -0.19 8.04 21.14
C SER A 456 -1.25 6.98 21.48
N GLN A 457 -1.19 5.79 20.83
CA GLN A 457 -2.16 4.73 21.08
C GLN A 457 -1.63 3.67 22.06
N PRO A 458 -2.49 3.07 22.91
CA PRO A 458 -2.06 2.03 23.86
C PRO A 458 -1.49 0.79 23.18
N THR A 459 -1.97 0.46 21.99
CA THR A 459 -1.43 -0.63 21.16
C THR A 459 -0.09 -0.29 20.50
N GLY A 460 0.26 0.98 20.39
CA GLY A 460 1.39 1.45 19.58
C GLY A 460 1.15 1.35 18.07
N LEU A 461 -0.12 1.19 17.63
CA LEU A 461 -0.52 1.13 16.23
C LEU A 461 -1.32 2.38 15.85
N SER A 462 -1.17 2.84 14.60
CA SER A 462 -1.92 3.98 14.06
C SER A 462 -3.37 3.61 13.74
N PRO A 463 -4.35 4.50 14.00
CA PRO A 463 -5.67 4.40 13.39
C PRO A 463 -5.57 4.57 11.87
N ASP A 464 -6.57 4.08 11.12
CA ASP A 464 -6.67 4.30 9.66
C ASP A 464 -6.98 5.76 9.31
N HIS A 465 -7.78 6.43 10.16
CA HIS A 465 -8.05 7.87 10.05
C HIS A 465 -8.00 8.56 11.41
N ALA A 466 -7.40 9.76 11.43
CA ALA A 466 -7.37 10.64 12.61
C ALA A 466 -7.84 12.06 12.27
N SER A 467 -8.37 12.77 13.27
CA SER A 467 -8.73 14.19 13.19
C SER A 467 -7.86 15.00 14.12
N PHE A 468 -7.50 16.21 13.67
CA PHE A 468 -6.53 17.11 14.33
C PHE A 468 -7.21 18.45 14.66
N PRO A 469 -8.07 18.50 15.69
CA PRO A 469 -8.75 19.73 16.08
C PRO A 469 -7.74 20.78 16.54
N SER A 470 -7.94 22.04 16.17
CA SER A 470 -7.07 23.16 16.55
C SER A 470 -7.00 23.28 18.07
N GLY A 471 -5.78 23.30 18.62
CA GLY A 471 -5.52 23.42 20.06
C GLY A 471 -5.94 22.21 20.89
N GLY A 472 -6.33 21.08 20.23
CA GLY A 472 -6.76 19.86 20.90
C GLY A 472 -5.87 18.66 20.63
N ASN A 473 -6.13 17.56 21.34
CA ASN A 473 -5.51 16.27 21.07
C ASN A 473 -6.09 15.64 19.81
N MET A 474 -5.30 14.78 19.18
CA MET A 474 -5.76 13.94 18.07
C MET A 474 -6.95 13.07 18.51
N THR A 475 -7.94 12.92 17.63
CA THR A 475 -9.10 12.06 17.86
C THR A 475 -9.19 11.00 16.78
N LEU A 476 -9.61 9.79 17.15
CA LEU A 476 -9.71 8.67 16.23
C LEU A 476 -11.02 8.75 15.44
N VAL A 477 -10.92 8.67 14.11
CA VAL A 477 -12.08 8.67 13.19
C VAL A 477 -12.40 7.25 12.73
N ASP A 478 -11.41 6.55 12.18
CA ASP A 478 -11.48 5.10 11.92
C ASP A 478 -10.37 4.42 12.75
N ARG A 479 -10.78 3.61 13.71
CA ARG A 479 -9.89 3.05 14.74
C ARG A 479 -9.16 1.80 14.33
N LYS A 480 -9.50 1.22 13.17
CA LYS A 480 -8.83 0.01 12.68
C LYS A 480 -7.38 0.31 12.29
N ASN A 481 -6.56 -0.73 12.31
CA ASN A 481 -5.27 -0.75 11.65
C ASN A 481 -5.18 -1.99 10.78
N ILE A 482 -4.95 -1.80 9.50
CA ILE A 482 -4.95 -2.87 8.49
C ILE A 482 -3.55 -3.13 7.91
N GLN A 483 -2.50 -2.92 8.72
CA GLN A 483 -1.12 -3.25 8.37
C GLN A 483 -0.46 -2.34 7.32
N ARG A 484 -0.98 -1.14 7.10
CA ARG A 484 -0.51 -0.19 6.07
C ARG A 484 0.97 0.21 6.21
N PRO A 485 1.69 0.43 5.08
CA PRO A 485 3.13 0.71 5.02
C PRO A 485 3.51 2.20 5.09
N GLU A 486 2.62 3.15 4.77
CA GLU A 486 2.99 4.51 4.33
C GLU A 486 3.86 5.28 5.34
N THR A 487 3.66 5.03 6.65
CA THR A 487 4.53 5.64 7.67
C THR A 487 5.94 5.03 7.63
N VAL A 488 6.07 3.70 7.58
CA VAL A 488 7.40 3.06 7.56
C VAL A 488 8.11 3.25 6.21
N GLU A 489 7.37 3.38 5.13
CA GLU A 489 7.88 3.84 3.84
C GLU A 489 8.52 5.21 3.95
N SER A 490 7.81 6.19 4.49
CA SER A 490 8.31 7.55 4.68
C SER A 490 9.52 7.61 5.59
N LEU A 491 9.55 6.81 6.68
CA LEU A 491 10.72 6.70 7.56
C LEU A 491 11.93 6.11 6.82
N PHE A 492 11.72 5.14 5.94
CA PHE A 492 12.78 4.59 5.08
C PHE A 492 13.40 5.65 4.19
N TYR A 493 12.58 6.44 3.46
CA TYR A 493 13.10 7.51 2.59
C TYR A 493 13.79 8.62 3.38
N LEU A 494 13.23 9.05 4.51
CA LEU A 494 13.85 10.04 5.40
C LEU A 494 15.20 9.56 5.91
N TYR A 495 15.28 8.29 6.36
CA TYR A 495 16.55 7.71 6.81
C TYR A 495 17.59 7.66 5.69
N ARG A 496 17.21 7.19 4.49
CA ARG A 496 18.10 7.12 3.33
C ARG A 496 18.59 8.51 2.87
N LYS A 497 17.80 9.56 3.10
CA LYS A 497 18.19 10.94 2.76
C LYS A 497 19.11 11.57 3.80
N THR A 498 18.84 11.34 5.09
CA THR A 498 19.46 12.09 6.18
C THR A 498 20.55 11.32 6.93
N GLY A 499 20.45 9.99 6.97
CA GLY A 499 21.28 9.14 7.82
C GLY A 499 20.94 9.25 9.32
N ASP A 500 19.85 9.93 9.69
CA ASP A 500 19.47 10.14 11.09
C ASP A 500 18.80 8.90 11.67
N ASP A 501 19.43 8.29 12.66
CA ASP A 501 18.98 7.06 13.30
C ASP A 501 17.61 7.18 14.01
N VAL A 502 17.10 8.40 14.24
CA VAL A 502 15.76 8.61 14.82
C VAL A 502 14.68 7.89 14.00
N TYR A 503 14.80 7.88 12.68
CA TYR A 503 13.85 7.22 11.80
C TYR A 503 13.89 5.68 11.92
N ARG A 504 15.09 5.12 12.12
CA ARG A 504 15.26 3.68 12.41
C ARG A 504 14.66 3.30 13.77
N ASP A 505 14.83 4.13 14.78
CA ASP A 505 14.29 3.89 16.11
C ASP A 505 12.77 3.99 16.14
N GLN A 506 12.20 4.94 15.39
CA GLN A 506 10.75 5.05 15.18
C GLN A 506 10.20 3.83 14.43
N ALA A 507 10.82 3.41 13.32
CA ALA A 507 10.43 2.22 12.58
C ALA A 507 10.52 0.96 13.44
N TRP A 508 11.55 0.85 14.27
CA TRP A 508 11.70 -0.26 15.21
C TRP A 508 10.61 -0.28 16.27
N THR A 509 10.24 0.87 16.82
CA THR A 509 9.15 1.00 17.79
C THR A 509 7.83 0.55 17.19
N ILE A 510 7.52 0.97 15.95
CA ILE A 510 6.35 0.54 15.19
C ILE A 510 6.38 -0.97 14.96
N PHE A 511 7.52 -1.53 14.52
CA PHE A 511 7.64 -2.97 14.30
C PHE A 511 7.44 -3.79 15.59
N GLN A 512 7.93 -3.31 16.74
CA GLN A 512 7.68 -3.99 18.02
C GLN A 512 6.19 -3.99 18.40
N ALA A 513 5.47 -2.91 18.14
CA ALA A 513 4.03 -2.86 18.32
C ALA A 513 3.31 -3.85 17.39
N MET A 514 3.67 -3.87 16.10
CA MET A 514 3.15 -4.85 15.12
C MET A 514 3.42 -6.29 15.59
N LYS A 515 4.65 -6.60 16.00
CA LYS A 515 5.03 -7.93 16.47
C LYS A 515 4.22 -8.39 17.68
N ARG A 516 3.87 -7.47 18.57
CA ARG A 516 3.07 -7.76 19.76
C ARG A 516 1.59 -7.99 19.43
N THR A 517 1.04 -7.24 18.47
CA THR A 517 -0.41 -7.12 18.27
C THR A 517 -0.94 -7.87 17.04
N TYR A 518 -0.15 -8.04 15.97
CA TYR A 518 -0.64 -8.63 14.72
C TYR A 518 -0.62 -10.17 14.71
N ARG A 519 0.17 -10.81 15.55
CA ARG A 519 0.29 -12.28 15.53
C ARG A 519 -1.02 -12.93 15.90
N ALA A 520 -1.57 -13.75 14.99
CA ALA A 520 -2.73 -14.55 15.25
C ALA A 520 -2.33 -15.82 16.04
N PRO A 521 -3.12 -16.25 17.03
CA PRO A 521 -2.83 -17.49 17.79
C PRO A 521 -2.77 -18.74 16.91
N SER A 522 -3.47 -18.72 15.78
CA SER A 522 -3.51 -19.80 14.78
C SER A 522 -2.32 -19.83 13.82
N GLY A 523 -1.39 -18.86 13.91
CA GLY A 523 -0.33 -18.57 12.97
C GLY A 523 -0.72 -17.51 11.95
N GLY A 524 0.29 -16.82 11.39
CA GLY A 524 0.10 -15.67 10.50
C GLY A 524 -0.08 -14.36 11.27
N TRP A 525 -0.30 -13.29 10.50
CA TRP A 525 -0.38 -11.91 10.98
C TRP A 525 -1.68 -11.29 10.50
N GLN A 526 -2.28 -10.40 11.27
CA GLN A 526 -3.58 -9.79 10.97
C GLN A 526 -3.63 -8.35 11.44
N GLY A 527 -4.47 -7.53 10.81
CA GLY A 527 -4.80 -6.21 11.32
C GLY A 527 -5.65 -6.25 12.59
N VAL A 528 -6.05 -5.09 13.09
CA VAL A 528 -6.86 -4.96 14.30
C VAL A 528 -8.04 -4.02 14.08
N HIS A 529 -9.14 -4.28 14.78
CA HIS A 529 -10.38 -3.49 14.67
C HIS A 529 -10.32 -2.16 15.42
N ASP A 530 -9.56 -2.07 16.52
CA ASP A 530 -9.51 -0.87 17.36
C ASP A 530 -8.14 -0.74 18.03
N VAL A 531 -7.38 0.29 17.62
CA VAL A 531 -6.03 0.58 18.16
C VAL A 531 -6.07 1.19 19.57
N SER A 532 -7.22 1.67 20.02
CA SER A 532 -7.39 2.29 21.34
C SER A 532 -7.60 1.27 22.47
N VAL A 533 -7.66 0.00 22.15
CA VAL A 533 -7.86 -1.12 23.11
C VAL A 533 -6.67 -2.06 23.07
N ASP A 534 -6.03 -2.31 24.21
CA ASP A 534 -4.91 -3.25 24.34
C ASP A 534 -5.24 -4.33 25.39
N PRO A 535 -5.28 -5.64 25.05
CA PRO A 535 -5.03 -6.22 23.72
C PRO A 535 -6.18 -5.94 22.74
N PRO A 536 -5.86 -5.66 21.46
CA PRO A 536 -6.89 -5.41 20.46
C PRO A 536 -7.47 -6.71 19.91
N ARG A 537 -8.68 -6.62 19.35
CA ARG A 537 -9.28 -7.72 18.57
C ARG A 537 -8.72 -7.70 17.15
N GLY A 538 -8.22 -8.83 16.64
CA GLY A 538 -7.80 -9.02 15.26
C GLY A 538 -8.98 -8.98 14.28
N ASP A 539 -8.69 -8.60 13.02
CA ASP A 539 -9.67 -8.44 11.93
C ASP A 539 -9.76 -9.67 11.01
N ASP A 540 -8.96 -10.70 11.29
CA ASP A 540 -8.89 -11.93 10.50
C ASP A 540 -8.49 -11.71 9.03
N LYS A 541 -7.58 -10.75 8.79
CA LYS A 541 -7.04 -10.50 7.47
C LYS A 541 -5.55 -10.17 7.52
N MET A 542 -4.75 -10.90 6.75
CA MET A 542 -3.37 -10.57 6.43
C MET A 542 -3.34 -9.97 5.03
N GLN A 543 -3.11 -8.68 4.96
CA GLN A 543 -3.07 -7.95 3.71
C GLN A 543 -1.85 -8.39 2.87
N SER A 544 -2.00 -8.51 1.55
CA SER A 544 -0.88 -8.88 0.67
C SER A 544 0.23 -7.84 0.70
N PHE A 545 -0.11 -6.55 0.76
CA PHE A 545 0.83 -5.45 0.90
C PHE A 545 1.63 -5.45 2.22
N PHE A 546 1.17 -6.16 3.25
CA PHE A 546 1.97 -6.34 4.46
C PHE A 546 3.31 -7.03 4.15
N LEU A 547 3.30 -8.01 3.23
CA LEU A 547 4.48 -8.72 2.78
C LEU A 547 5.23 -7.94 1.67
N ALA A 548 4.48 -7.36 0.74
CA ALA A 548 5.05 -6.58 -0.36
C ALA A 548 5.75 -5.32 0.11
N GLU A 549 5.14 -4.58 1.06
CA GLU A 549 5.50 -3.22 1.40
C GLU A 549 5.97 -3.07 2.84
N THR A 550 5.08 -3.30 3.83
CA THR A 550 5.34 -2.99 5.23
C THR A 550 6.58 -3.71 5.75
N LEU A 551 6.68 -5.02 5.52
CA LEU A 551 7.87 -5.79 5.90
C LEU A 551 9.09 -5.47 5.05
N LYS A 552 8.91 -5.12 3.77
CA LYS A 552 10.00 -4.72 2.87
C LYS A 552 10.65 -3.42 3.33
N TYR A 553 9.87 -2.35 3.54
CA TYR A 553 10.41 -1.07 4.01
C TYR A 553 11.03 -1.19 5.41
N LEU A 554 10.41 -1.95 6.33
CA LEU A 554 10.99 -2.27 7.63
C LEU A 554 12.31 -3.04 7.54
N TYR A 555 12.47 -3.91 6.54
CA TYR A 555 13.74 -4.61 6.30
C TYR A 555 14.80 -3.66 5.72
N LEU A 556 14.44 -2.90 4.70
CA LEU A 556 15.34 -2.02 3.96
C LEU A 556 15.88 -0.86 4.80
N ILE A 557 15.11 -0.34 5.77
CA ILE A 557 15.58 0.71 6.68
C ILE A 557 16.72 0.22 7.58
N PHE A 558 16.81 -1.10 7.83
CA PHE A 558 17.88 -1.71 8.62
C PHE A 558 19.01 -2.32 7.76
N CYS A 559 18.94 -2.14 6.43
CA CYS A 559 20.02 -2.53 5.50
C CYS A 559 21.01 -1.40 5.29
N GLU A 560 22.20 -1.74 4.77
CA GLU A 560 23.13 -0.77 4.19
C GLU A 560 22.54 -0.13 2.92
N ASP A 561 23.02 1.07 2.57
CA ASP A 561 22.53 1.84 1.42
C ASP A 561 22.69 1.13 0.07
N SER A 562 23.65 0.23 -0.06
CA SER A 562 23.87 -0.57 -1.27
C SER A 562 22.74 -1.57 -1.56
N VAL A 563 21.95 -1.95 -0.56
CA VAL A 563 20.74 -2.77 -0.75
C VAL A 563 19.62 -1.89 -1.26
N MET A 564 19.21 -2.05 -2.51
CA MET A 564 18.20 -1.22 -3.19
C MET A 564 18.58 0.27 -3.16
N HIS A 565 19.73 0.61 -3.78
CA HIS A 565 20.21 1.98 -3.82
C HIS A 565 19.23 2.87 -4.61
N LEU A 566 18.80 3.98 -4.02
CA LEU A 566 17.75 4.84 -4.58
C LEU A 566 18.16 5.64 -5.83
N ASP A 567 19.42 5.59 -6.25
CA ASP A 567 19.87 6.06 -7.56
C ASP A 567 19.78 5.00 -8.66
N GLU A 568 19.51 3.75 -8.30
CA GLU A 568 19.41 2.62 -9.25
C GLU A 568 17.99 2.04 -9.31
N TRP A 569 17.23 2.17 -8.23
CA TRP A 569 15.93 1.54 -8.06
C TRP A 569 14.85 2.55 -7.71
N VAL A 570 13.68 2.38 -8.31
CA VAL A 570 12.45 3.08 -7.96
C VAL A 570 11.41 2.06 -7.54
N PHE A 571 10.68 2.35 -6.47
CA PHE A 571 9.59 1.49 -6.00
C PHE A 571 8.26 1.99 -6.59
N ASN A 572 7.42 1.08 -7.08
CA ASN A 572 6.05 1.43 -7.45
C ASN A 572 5.20 1.68 -6.20
N THR A 573 3.89 1.90 -6.34
CA THR A 573 3.00 2.18 -5.20
C THR A 573 2.65 0.93 -4.37
N GLU A 574 3.07 -0.28 -4.80
CA GLU A 574 3.01 -1.53 -4.03
C GLU A 574 4.42 -1.97 -3.57
N ALA A 575 5.36 -1.01 -3.53
CA ALA A 575 6.76 -1.21 -3.15
C ALA A 575 7.55 -2.24 -3.98
N HIS A 576 7.12 -2.53 -5.20
CA HIS A 576 7.90 -3.35 -6.13
C HIS A 576 9.02 -2.54 -6.77
N PRO A 577 10.32 -2.89 -6.56
CA PRO A 577 11.44 -2.15 -7.13
C PRO A 577 11.66 -2.45 -8.61
N PHE A 578 11.75 -1.40 -9.42
CA PHE A 578 12.19 -1.46 -10.81
C PHE A 578 13.56 -0.84 -10.96
N LYS A 579 14.42 -1.48 -11.76
CA LYS A 579 15.72 -0.92 -12.08
C LYS A 579 15.55 0.25 -13.05
N MET A 580 15.98 1.45 -12.62
CA MET A 580 15.82 2.66 -13.42
C MET A 580 16.64 2.62 -14.71
N THR A 581 16.01 2.98 -15.84
CA THR A 581 16.64 3.05 -17.14
C THR A 581 17.08 4.48 -17.39
N ARG A 582 18.28 4.85 -16.93
CA ARG A 582 18.82 6.21 -17.11
C ARG A 582 19.50 6.45 -18.46
N ASP A 583 19.70 5.41 -19.28
CA ASP A 583 20.44 5.48 -20.55
C ASP A 583 19.63 4.88 -21.70
N VAL A 584 19.02 5.74 -22.51
CA VAL A 584 18.24 5.36 -23.70
C VAL A 584 19.15 4.82 -24.83
N SER A 585 20.46 5.06 -24.76
CA SER A 585 21.41 4.58 -25.77
C SER A 585 21.53 3.05 -25.83
N THR A 586 21.11 2.36 -24.75
CA THR A 586 21.15 0.89 -24.69
C THR A 586 19.89 0.21 -25.24
N LEU A 587 18.80 0.94 -25.44
CA LEU A 587 17.51 0.38 -25.93
C LEU A 587 17.50 0.24 -27.48
N GLY A 588 18.31 1.03 -28.20
CA GLY A 588 18.36 1.02 -29.67
C GLY A 588 19.25 -0.07 -30.29
N SER A 589 20.06 -0.79 -29.54
CA SER A 589 21.06 -1.71 -30.11
C SER A 589 20.64 -3.20 -30.18
N ARG A 590 19.46 -3.57 -29.69
CA ARG A 590 18.97 -4.97 -29.71
C ARG A 590 17.97 -5.30 -30.83
N SER A 591 17.48 -4.32 -31.61
CA SER A 591 16.53 -4.60 -32.69
C SER A 591 17.17 -4.85 -34.06
N ALA A 592 18.50 -5.05 -34.12
CA ALA A 592 19.21 -5.37 -35.35
C ALA A 592 20.12 -6.60 -35.16
N ARG A 593 19.54 -7.73 -34.78
CA ARG A 593 20.15 -9.07 -35.00
C ARG A 593 19.08 -10.13 -35.17
#